data_ade69efb862ba993beddba9af5e6d4d4
#
_entry.id   ade69efb862ba993beddba9af5e6d4d4
#
_cell.length_a   1.000
_cell.length_b   1.000
_cell.length_c   1.000
_cell.angle_alpha   90.00
_cell.angle_beta   90.00
_cell.angle_gamma   90.00
#
_symmetry.space_group_name_H-M   'P 1'
#
loop_
_entity.id
_entity.type
_entity.pdbx_description
1 polymer ?
#
loop_
_entity_poly.entity_id
_entity_poly.type
_entity_poly.pdbx_seq_one_letter_code
_entity_poly.pdbx_strand_id
1 'polypeptide(L)'
;LKELGITAVWFPPAYKGAGGGYSVGYDPYDLFDLGEFDQKGTIPTKYGTKEQYLEVVQTLKEKGIGIVVDVVMNHKAGGDEKEKFQVKKADEHNRNNMVSDVFEIESYTKFTFPGRGKQYSDFEWNFTCFSAVDFAEGQENGIYKIINDYGDDWEELITDEKGNYTYLMHNDIEHRNPFVREELDDWEELITDEKGNYTYLM
;
A
#
# COMPACT_ATOMS: atom_id res chain seq x y z
N LEU A 1 11.46 11.46 -26.66
CA LEU A 1 11.85 10.17 -26.03
C LEU A 1 12.08 9.10 -27.11
N LYS A 2 11.11 8.82 -27.96
CA LYS A 2 11.24 7.79 -29.00
C LYS A 2 12.43 8.02 -29.94
N GLU A 3 12.63 9.26 -30.39
CA GLU A 3 13.76 9.65 -31.25
C GLU A 3 15.13 9.47 -30.57
N LEU A 4 15.15 9.48 -29.24
CA LEU A 4 16.33 9.22 -28.41
C LEU A 4 16.56 7.72 -28.15
N GLY A 5 15.71 6.84 -28.73
CA GLY A 5 15.83 5.41 -28.59
C GLY A 5 15.23 4.85 -27.27
N ILE A 6 14.47 5.63 -26.52
CA ILE A 6 13.80 5.16 -25.30
C ILE A 6 12.64 4.24 -25.69
N THR A 7 12.64 3.03 -25.17
CA THR A 7 11.67 1.98 -25.45
C THR A 7 10.62 1.78 -24.36
N ALA A 8 10.94 2.15 -23.11
CA ALA A 8 10.01 2.11 -21.98
C ALA A 8 10.34 3.21 -20.95
N VAL A 9 9.33 3.59 -20.15
CA VAL A 9 9.45 4.55 -19.06
C VAL A 9 8.89 3.91 -17.79
N TRP A 10 9.61 4.01 -16.70
CA TRP A 10 9.15 3.65 -15.37
C TRP A 10 8.46 4.85 -14.72
N PHE A 11 7.27 4.61 -14.18
CA PHE A 11 6.51 5.59 -13.43
C PHE A 11 6.54 5.26 -11.94
N PRO A 12 6.79 6.24 -11.08
CA PRO A 12 6.64 6.06 -9.63
C PRO A 12 5.17 5.77 -9.28
N PRO A 13 4.89 5.29 -8.03
CA PRO A 13 3.53 5.00 -7.60
C PRO A 13 2.62 6.22 -7.77
N ALA A 14 1.57 6.10 -8.56
CA ALA A 14 0.69 7.22 -8.96
C ALA A 14 -0.57 7.37 -8.09
N TYR A 15 -0.85 6.40 -7.23
CA TYR A 15 -2.00 6.42 -6.32
C TYR A 15 -1.83 7.38 -5.14
N LYS A 16 -2.92 7.63 -4.42
CA LYS A 16 -2.93 8.53 -3.26
C LYS A 16 -2.11 7.98 -2.11
N GLY A 17 -1.08 8.72 -1.72
CA GLY A 17 -0.32 8.45 -0.51
C GLY A 17 -0.84 9.23 0.70
N ALA A 18 -0.40 8.84 1.90
CA ALA A 18 -0.77 9.48 3.16
C ALA A 18 -0.36 10.97 3.22
N GLY A 19 0.73 11.34 2.55
CA GLY A 19 1.19 12.73 2.40
C GLY A 19 0.42 13.56 1.36
N GLY A 20 -0.66 13.03 0.77
CA GLY A 20 -1.46 13.73 -0.23
C GLY A 20 -0.64 14.17 -1.44
N GLY A 21 -0.78 15.45 -1.87
CA GLY A 21 -0.07 16.01 -3.02
C GLY A 21 1.46 16.14 -2.86
N TYR A 22 2.00 15.88 -1.68
CA TYR A 22 3.46 15.86 -1.43
C TYR A 22 4.05 14.45 -1.44
N SER A 23 3.20 13.42 -1.33
CA SER A 23 3.63 12.01 -1.32
C SER A 23 4.32 11.64 -2.62
N VAL A 24 5.44 10.94 -2.50
CA VAL A 24 6.13 10.32 -3.65
C VAL A 24 5.61 8.91 -3.96
N GLY A 25 4.59 8.44 -3.21
CA GLY A 25 3.86 7.20 -3.47
C GLY A 25 4.26 6.00 -2.61
N TYR A 26 5.35 6.07 -1.83
CA TYR A 26 5.81 4.96 -0.98
C TYR A 26 5.19 4.96 0.43
N ASP A 27 4.15 5.75 0.63
CA ASP A 27 3.25 5.78 1.78
C ASP A 27 1.79 5.53 1.33
N PRO A 28 1.48 4.36 0.72
CA PRO A 28 0.20 4.12 0.05
C PRO A 28 -0.98 4.23 1.03
N TYR A 29 -1.92 5.10 0.68
CA TYR A 29 -3.18 5.26 1.41
C TYR A 29 -4.33 4.59 0.66
N ASP A 30 -4.62 5.01 -0.57
CA ASP A 30 -5.70 4.48 -1.39
C ASP A 30 -5.20 4.15 -2.80
N LEU A 31 -5.08 2.85 -3.09
CA LEU A 31 -4.60 2.36 -4.37
C LEU A 31 -5.56 2.70 -5.53
N PHE A 32 -6.87 2.82 -5.25
CA PHE A 32 -7.89 3.15 -6.23
C PHE A 32 -7.97 4.65 -6.57
N ASP A 33 -7.28 5.52 -5.81
CA ASP A 33 -7.29 6.97 -6.05
C ASP A 33 -6.04 7.41 -6.82
N LEU A 34 -6.15 7.55 -8.12
CA LEU A 34 -5.08 8.06 -9.00
C LEU A 34 -5.07 9.60 -9.11
N GLY A 35 -5.64 10.29 -8.14
CA GLY A 35 -5.75 11.76 -8.13
C GLY A 35 -7.10 12.26 -8.64
N GLU A 36 -8.19 11.58 -8.27
CA GLU A 36 -9.55 11.99 -8.63
C GLU A 36 -10.43 12.32 -7.42
N PHE A 37 -10.06 11.87 -6.21
CA PHE A 37 -10.83 12.10 -4.99
C PHE A 37 -10.14 13.09 -4.05
N ASP A 38 -10.94 13.93 -3.37
CA ASP A 38 -10.42 14.81 -2.31
C ASP A 38 -10.11 13.97 -1.07
N GLN A 39 -8.88 13.52 -0.99
CA GLN A 39 -8.36 12.70 0.09
C GLN A 39 -6.98 13.20 0.52
N LYS A 40 -6.69 13.12 1.82
CA LYS A 40 -5.41 13.60 2.39
C LYS A 40 -5.10 15.06 2.02
N GLY A 41 -6.18 15.90 1.92
CA GLY A 41 -6.08 17.34 1.70
C GLY A 41 -5.82 17.78 0.26
N THR A 42 -6.00 16.87 -0.72
CA THR A 42 -5.79 17.20 -2.14
C THR A 42 -6.58 16.27 -3.06
N ILE A 43 -7.00 16.76 -4.22
CA ILE A 43 -7.52 15.91 -5.29
C ILE A 43 -6.37 15.29 -6.08
N PRO A 44 -5.42 16.05 -6.69
CA PRO A 44 -4.33 15.43 -7.43
C PRO A 44 -3.34 14.73 -6.50
N THR A 45 -2.67 13.70 -7.02
CA THR A 45 -1.44 13.20 -6.43
C THR A 45 -0.28 14.16 -6.75
N LYS A 46 0.93 13.88 -6.25
CA LYS A 46 2.14 14.61 -6.67
C LYS A 46 2.35 14.58 -8.19
N TYR A 47 1.85 13.56 -8.87
CA TYR A 47 2.05 13.31 -10.30
C TYR A 47 0.88 13.80 -11.17
N GLY A 48 -0.09 14.50 -10.59
CA GLY A 48 -1.22 15.09 -11.30
C GLY A 48 -2.56 14.42 -10.99
N THR A 49 -3.54 14.72 -11.85
CA THR A 49 -4.88 14.10 -11.78
C THR A 49 -4.90 12.76 -12.53
N LYS A 50 -5.92 11.95 -12.29
CA LYS A 50 -6.16 10.70 -13.02
C LYS A 50 -6.20 10.92 -14.53
N GLU A 51 -6.89 11.97 -14.99
CA GLU A 51 -7.00 12.29 -16.41
C GLU A 51 -5.62 12.58 -17.03
N GLN A 52 -4.78 13.37 -16.35
CA GLN A 52 -3.43 13.67 -16.80
C GLN A 52 -2.56 12.41 -16.85
N TYR A 53 -2.69 11.54 -15.85
CA TYR A 53 -1.96 10.27 -15.81
C TYR A 53 -2.36 9.37 -17.00
N LEU A 54 -3.65 9.21 -17.25
CA LEU A 54 -4.18 8.40 -18.36
C LEU A 54 -3.81 9.00 -19.72
N GLU A 55 -3.80 10.33 -19.87
CA GLU A 55 -3.36 11.01 -21.09
C GLU A 55 -1.88 10.71 -21.41
N VAL A 56 -1.01 10.75 -20.40
CA VAL A 56 0.41 10.40 -20.58
C VAL A 56 0.56 8.93 -20.97
N VAL A 57 -0.15 8.02 -20.29
CA VAL A 57 -0.17 6.59 -20.62
C VAL A 57 -0.58 6.37 -22.08
N GLN A 58 -1.67 6.97 -22.51
CA GLN A 58 -2.16 6.87 -23.89
C GLN A 58 -1.14 7.42 -24.90
N THR A 59 -0.57 8.60 -24.61
CA THR A 59 0.43 9.24 -25.48
C THR A 59 1.67 8.36 -25.67
N LEU A 60 2.17 7.73 -24.61
CA LEU A 60 3.34 6.84 -24.67
C LEU A 60 3.02 5.58 -25.49
N LYS A 61 1.85 4.98 -25.26
CA LYS A 61 1.38 3.81 -26.05
C LYS A 61 1.32 4.12 -27.54
N GLU A 62 0.72 5.25 -27.93
CA GLU A 62 0.62 5.67 -29.35
C GLU A 62 2.00 5.86 -30.00
N LYS A 63 3.00 6.21 -29.22
CA LYS A 63 4.39 6.34 -29.67
C LYS A 63 5.18 5.03 -29.60
N GLY A 64 4.55 3.94 -29.20
CA GLY A 64 5.20 2.63 -29.05
C GLY A 64 6.30 2.64 -27.96
N ILE A 65 6.07 3.37 -26.85
CA ILE A 65 6.90 3.38 -25.67
C ILE A 65 6.18 2.59 -24.59
N GLY A 66 6.83 1.56 -24.04
CA GLY A 66 6.31 0.75 -22.94
C GLY A 66 6.23 1.58 -21.65
N ILE A 67 5.34 1.17 -20.75
CA ILE A 67 5.16 1.78 -19.43
C ILE A 67 5.32 0.70 -18.38
N VAL A 68 6.11 1.02 -17.36
CA VAL A 68 6.31 0.20 -16.17
C VAL A 68 5.80 1.02 -14.99
N VAL A 69 4.85 0.48 -14.24
CA VAL A 69 4.24 1.15 -13.08
C VAL A 69 4.81 0.55 -11.80
N ASP A 70 5.27 1.41 -10.91
CA ASP A 70 5.69 1.01 -9.57
C ASP A 70 4.47 0.85 -8.67
N VAL A 71 4.37 -0.28 -7.97
CA VAL A 71 3.25 -0.60 -7.09
C VAL A 71 3.77 -1.05 -5.73
N VAL A 72 3.26 -0.46 -4.66
CA VAL A 72 3.57 -0.87 -3.28
C VAL A 72 2.37 -1.62 -2.70
N MET A 73 2.52 -2.93 -2.57
CA MET A 73 1.52 -3.83 -1.95
C MET A 73 1.99 -4.36 -0.59
N ASN A 74 3.14 -3.91 -0.11
CA ASN A 74 3.74 -4.38 1.13
C ASN A 74 3.05 -3.78 2.37
N HIS A 75 2.65 -2.52 2.32
CA HIS A 75 2.15 -1.78 3.49
C HIS A 75 1.16 -0.68 3.10
N LYS A 76 0.45 -0.16 4.11
CA LYS A 76 -0.41 1.02 4.00
C LYS A 76 -0.07 2.05 5.08
N ALA A 77 -0.26 3.33 4.75
CA ALA A 77 -0.02 4.46 5.64
C ALA A 77 -1.23 5.38 5.75
N GLY A 78 -1.36 6.10 6.86
CA GLY A 78 -2.34 7.16 7.03
C GLY A 78 -3.78 6.68 7.23
N GLY A 79 -3.99 5.62 8.01
CA GLY A 79 -5.33 5.16 8.38
C GLY A 79 -6.22 6.31 8.88
N ASP A 80 -7.52 6.22 8.61
CA ASP A 80 -8.49 7.29 8.92
C ASP A 80 -8.90 7.30 10.38
N GLU A 81 -8.97 6.12 11.00
CA GLU A 81 -9.38 5.95 12.38
C GLU A 81 -8.44 4.99 13.12
N LYS A 82 -8.41 5.14 14.44
CA LYS A 82 -7.68 4.24 15.33
C LYS A 82 -8.54 3.04 15.71
N GLU A 83 -7.86 1.92 15.94
CA GLU A 83 -8.46 0.71 16.50
C GLU A 83 -7.60 0.19 17.66
N LYS A 84 -8.24 -0.57 18.56
CA LYS A 84 -7.57 -1.27 19.66
C LYS A 84 -7.48 -2.75 19.33
N PHE A 85 -6.29 -3.31 19.48
CA PHE A 85 -6.03 -4.72 19.23
C PHE A 85 -4.84 -5.23 20.01
N GLN A 86 -4.70 -6.55 20.05
CA GLN A 86 -3.64 -7.23 20.79
C GLN A 86 -2.38 -7.42 19.93
N VAL A 87 -1.22 -7.19 20.52
CA VAL A 87 0.08 -7.32 19.87
C VAL A 87 1.12 -7.96 20.78
N LYS A 88 2.23 -8.39 20.17
CA LYS A 88 3.52 -8.61 20.84
C LYS A 88 4.55 -7.64 20.25
N LYS A 89 5.37 -7.03 21.08
CA LYS A 89 6.51 -6.22 20.61
C LYS A 89 7.64 -7.16 20.20
N ALA A 90 8.16 -6.97 19.00
CA ALA A 90 9.34 -7.67 18.51
C ALA A 90 10.62 -6.85 18.71
N ASP A 91 11.76 -7.54 18.73
CA ASP A 91 13.07 -6.93 18.75
C ASP A 91 13.35 -6.20 17.41
N GLU A 92 13.85 -4.99 17.48
CA GLU A 92 14.12 -4.15 16.30
C GLU A 92 15.22 -4.72 15.37
N HIS A 93 16.12 -5.55 15.93
CA HIS A 93 17.22 -6.16 15.18
C HIS A 93 16.92 -7.61 14.77
N ASN A 94 15.88 -8.21 15.35
CA ASN A 94 15.44 -9.56 15.03
C ASN A 94 13.95 -9.71 15.29
N ARG A 95 13.14 -9.39 14.28
CA ARG A 95 11.66 -9.42 14.39
C ARG A 95 11.07 -10.79 14.75
N ASN A 96 11.84 -11.89 14.61
CA ASN A 96 11.43 -13.22 15.04
C ASN A 96 11.53 -13.41 16.58
N ASN A 97 12.18 -12.47 17.27
CA ASN A 97 12.31 -12.49 18.72
C ASN A 97 11.27 -11.55 19.36
N MET A 98 10.24 -12.11 20.00
CA MET A 98 9.24 -11.33 20.74
C MET A 98 9.81 -10.96 22.11
N VAL A 99 9.84 -9.64 22.40
CA VAL A 99 10.41 -9.08 23.65
C VAL A 99 9.35 -8.69 24.67
N SER A 100 8.07 -8.93 24.36
CA SER A 100 6.96 -8.71 25.30
C SER A 100 5.98 -9.87 25.34
N ASP A 101 5.21 -9.95 26.42
CA ASP A 101 3.93 -10.67 26.44
C ASP A 101 2.91 -9.96 25.57
N VAL A 102 1.75 -10.58 25.37
CA VAL A 102 0.62 -9.97 24.66
C VAL A 102 0.07 -8.78 25.44
N PHE A 103 -0.13 -7.64 24.76
CA PHE A 103 -0.76 -6.46 25.36
C PHE A 103 -1.57 -5.70 24.31
N GLU A 104 -2.48 -4.83 24.76
CA GLU A 104 -3.31 -4.02 23.88
C GLU A 104 -2.60 -2.73 23.49
N ILE A 105 -2.69 -2.37 22.22
CA ILE A 105 -2.30 -1.05 21.69
C ILE A 105 -3.48 -0.39 20.98
N GLU A 106 -3.33 0.90 20.67
CA GLU A 106 -4.19 1.64 19.77
C GLU A 106 -3.34 2.20 18.63
N SER A 107 -3.75 1.94 17.37
CA SER A 107 -3.04 2.39 16.17
C SER A 107 -3.99 2.71 15.02
N TYR A 108 -3.50 3.44 14.00
CA TYR A 108 -4.25 3.86 12.81
C TYR A 108 -4.29 2.73 11.77
N THR A 109 -5.18 1.79 11.95
CA THR A 109 -5.34 0.62 11.07
C THR A 109 -6.65 0.59 10.30
N LYS A 110 -7.58 1.51 10.59
CA LYS A 110 -8.85 1.56 9.87
C LYS A 110 -8.79 2.55 8.72
N PHE A 111 -9.08 2.06 7.50
CA PHE A 111 -9.14 2.86 6.28
C PHE A 111 -10.54 2.75 5.71
N THR A 112 -11.25 3.88 5.68
CA THR A 112 -12.65 4.00 5.24
C THR A 112 -12.79 4.81 3.95
N PHE A 113 -11.72 5.46 3.52
CA PHE A 113 -11.64 6.24 2.29
C PHE A 113 -12.80 7.22 2.10
N PRO A 114 -13.04 8.14 3.06
CA PRO A 114 -14.26 8.94 3.07
C PRO A 114 -14.43 9.84 1.84
N GLY A 115 -13.32 10.27 1.20
CA GLY A 115 -13.37 11.09 -0.01
C GLY A 115 -13.72 10.29 -1.27
N ARG A 116 -13.31 9.02 -1.36
CA ARG A 116 -13.68 8.11 -2.43
C ARG A 116 -15.04 7.47 -2.20
N GLY A 117 -15.40 7.24 -0.95
CA GLY A 117 -16.57 6.47 -0.58
C GLY A 117 -16.45 5.02 -1.07
N LYS A 118 -17.54 4.51 -1.65
CA LYS A 118 -17.59 3.12 -2.16
C LYS A 118 -17.35 3.02 -3.68
N GLN A 119 -16.83 4.05 -4.30
CA GLN A 119 -16.48 3.98 -5.72
C GLN A 119 -15.27 3.06 -5.91
N TYR A 120 -15.35 2.15 -6.85
CA TYR A 120 -14.39 1.09 -7.21
C TYR A 120 -14.33 -0.10 -6.25
N SER A 121 -14.39 0.12 -4.94
CA SER A 121 -14.43 -0.92 -3.92
C SER A 121 -15.16 -0.42 -2.68
N ASP A 122 -15.91 -1.30 -2.01
CA ASP A 122 -16.52 -1.05 -0.71
C ASP A 122 -15.78 -1.70 0.45
N PHE A 123 -14.60 -2.25 0.19
CA PHE A 123 -13.76 -2.88 1.20
C PHE A 123 -13.21 -1.85 2.18
N GLU A 124 -13.36 -2.14 3.47
CA GLU A 124 -12.82 -1.34 4.56
C GLU A 124 -11.68 -2.10 5.24
N TRP A 125 -10.49 -1.51 5.22
CA TRP A 125 -9.34 -2.06 5.91
C TRP A 125 -9.46 -1.85 7.41
N ASN A 126 -9.07 -2.85 8.19
CA ASN A 126 -9.02 -2.82 9.64
C ASN A 126 -7.78 -3.58 10.13
N PHE A 127 -7.54 -3.63 11.45
CA PHE A 127 -6.34 -4.26 12.00
C PHE A 127 -6.12 -5.72 11.56
N THR A 128 -7.18 -6.47 11.22
CA THR A 128 -7.05 -7.87 10.75
C THR A 128 -6.48 -8.00 9.34
N CYS A 129 -6.38 -6.88 8.62
CA CYS A 129 -5.76 -6.80 7.30
C CYS A 129 -4.23 -6.63 7.38
N PHE A 130 -3.66 -6.54 8.58
CA PHE A 130 -2.25 -6.26 8.78
C PHE A 130 -1.58 -7.30 9.67
N SER A 131 -0.32 -7.61 9.36
CA SER A 131 0.52 -8.52 10.14
C SER A 131 1.20 -7.81 11.31
N ALA A 132 1.56 -6.52 11.13
CA ALA A 132 2.21 -5.70 12.13
C ALA A 132 2.03 -4.20 11.86
N VAL A 133 2.34 -3.38 12.86
CA VAL A 133 2.41 -1.92 12.75
C VAL A 133 3.69 -1.39 13.40
N ASP A 134 4.20 -0.24 12.90
CA ASP A 134 5.39 0.44 13.46
C ASP A 134 5.03 1.53 14.48
N PHE A 135 3.76 1.90 14.56
CA PHE A 135 3.24 2.94 15.46
C PHE A 135 2.20 2.40 16.42
N ALA A 136 2.29 2.80 17.69
CA ALA A 136 1.28 2.59 18.71
C ALA A 136 1.11 3.85 19.55
N GLU A 137 -0.12 4.29 19.76
CA GLU A 137 -0.42 5.49 20.55
C GLU A 137 0.13 5.41 21.96
N GLY A 138 0.89 6.43 22.36
CA GLY A 138 1.50 6.50 23.68
C GLY A 138 2.67 5.54 23.92
N GLN A 139 3.12 4.83 22.89
CA GLN A 139 4.29 3.97 22.92
C GLN A 139 5.41 4.56 22.06
N GLU A 140 6.63 4.06 22.25
CA GLU A 140 7.72 4.32 21.31
C GLU A 140 7.44 3.61 19.98
N ASN A 141 7.93 4.17 18.87
CA ASN A 141 7.90 3.46 17.59
C ASN A 141 8.66 2.14 17.70
N GLY A 142 8.18 1.12 17.03
CA GLY A 142 8.77 -0.22 17.12
C GLY A 142 8.03 -1.21 16.25
N ILE A 143 8.34 -2.49 16.39
CA ILE A 143 7.70 -3.56 15.66
C ILE A 143 6.63 -4.20 16.55
N TYR A 144 5.37 -3.93 16.28
CA TYR A 144 4.21 -4.46 16.99
C TYR A 144 3.49 -5.49 16.12
N LYS A 145 3.83 -6.78 16.34
CA LYS A 145 3.18 -7.88 15.62
C LYS A 145 1.75 -8.05 16.12
N ILE A 146 0.81 -7.99 15.20
CA ILE A 146 -0.62 -8.14 15.49
C ILE A 146 -0.94 -9.60 15.78
N ILE A 147 -1.76 -9.86 16.81
CA ILE A 147 -2.32 -11.16 17.09
C ILE A 147 -3.60 -11.30 16.25
N ASN A 148 -3.53 -12.12 15.24
CA ASN A 148 -4.62 -12.37 14.30
C ASN A 148 -4.82 -13.87 14.08
N ASP A 149 -5.81 -14.24 13.26
CA ASP A 149 -6.19 -15.63 12.99
C ASP A 149 -5.25 -16.35 11.99
N TYR A 150 -4.24 -15.65 11.44
CA TYR A 150 -3.33 -16.17 10.41
C TYR A 150 -2.04 -16.78 10.97
N GLY A 151 -1.90 -16.82 12.31
CA GLY A 151 -0.81 -17.47 13.01
C GLY A 151 0.23 -16.51 13.59
N ASP A 152 1.10 -17.05 14.44
CA ASP A 152 2.11 -16.29 15.18
C ASP A 152 3.37 -16.01 14.35
N ASP A 153 3.55 -16.70 13.22
CA ASP A 153 4.71 -16.51 12.35
C ASP A 153 4.56 -15.30 11.44
N TRP A 154 5.69 -14.75 11.00
CA TRP A 154 5.69 -13.77 9.93
C TRP A 154 5.33 -14.45 8.61
N GLU A 155 4.72 -13.68 7.71
CA GLU A 155 4.51 -14.14 6.36
C GLU A 155 5.87 -14.19 5.63
N GLU A 156 6.35 -15.38 5.34
CA GLU A 156 7.56 -15.61 4.57
C GLU A 156 7.15 -16.15 3.18
N LEU A 157 6.95 -15.23 2.24
CA LEU A 157 6.66 -15.62 0.86
C LEU A 157 7.92 -16.02 0.10
N ILE A 158 9.08 -15.46 0.45
CA ILE A 158 10.36 -15.71 -0.22
C ILE A 158 11.48 -15.73 0.82
N THR A 159 12.01 -16.91 1.11
CA THR A 159 13.02 -17.14 2.16
C THR A 159 14.41 -16.62 1.81
N ASP A 160 14.69 -16.31 0.55
CA ASP A 160 16.04 -15.96 0.07
C ASP A 160 16.25 -14.47 -0.25
N GLU A 161 15.23 -13.65 -0.21
CA GLU A 161 15.36 -12.20 -0.39
C GLU A 161 15.92 -11.54 0.86
N LYS A 162 17.23 -11.35 0.86
CA LYS A 162 17.91 -10.62 1.91
C LYS A 162 17.48 -9.17 1.90
N GLY A 163 16.70 -8.77 2.89
CA GLY A 163 16.44 -7.37 3.21
C GLY A 163 14.98 -6.95 3.43
N ASN A 164 13.98 -7.65 2.89
CA ASN A 164 12.59 -7.21 3.00
C ASN A 164 11.88 -7.69 4.27
N TYR A 165 12.15 -8.88 4.76
CA TYR A 165 11.46 -9.45 5.91
C TYR A 165 11.93 -8.91 7.28
N THR A 166 12.95 -8.10 7.32
CA THR A 166 13.37 -7.38 8.54
C THR A 166 12.94 -5.91 8.54
N TYR A 167 12.36 -5.45 7.42
CA TYR A 167 11.95 -4.06 7.28
C TYR A 167 10.45 -3.94 7.43
N LEU A 168 10.01 -3.37 8.56
CA LEU A 168 8.65 -2.97 8.79
C LEU A 168 8.53 -1.47 8.52
N MET A 169 7.58 -1.08 7.67
CA MET A 169 7.24 0.31 7.41
C MET A 169 5.71 0.42 7.49
N HIS A 170 5.23 1.33 8.33
CA HIS A 170 3.80 1.61 8.51
C HIS A 170 2.99 0.35 8.93
N ASN A 171 1.83 0.14 8.32
CA ASN A 171 0.98 -1.02 8.55
C ASN A 171 1.30 -2.09 7.51
N ASP A 172 2.02 -3.12 7.90
CA ASP A 172 2.45 -4.24 7.06
C ASP A 172 1.25 -5.11 6.67
N ILE A 173 1.01 -5.32 5.38
CA ILE A 173 -0.20 -5.98 4.88
C ILE A 173 -0.13 -7.49 5.14
N GLU A 174 -1.23 -8.07 5.63
CA GLU A 174 -1.36 -9.51 5.88
C GLU A 174 -1.88 -10.23 4.61
N HIS A 175 -0.97 -10.66 3.75
CA HIS A 175 -1.32 -11.33 2.48
C HIS A 175 -1.91 -12.74 2.65
N ARG A 176 -1.86 -13.34 3.85
CA ARG A 176 -2.57 -14.60 4.14
C ARG A 176 -4.07 -14.38 4.31
N ASN A 177 -4.50 -13.13 4.56
CA ASN A 177 -5.91 -12.76 4.62
C ASN A 177 -6.54 -12.84 3.22
N PRO A 178 -7.52 -13.76 2.98
CA PRO A 178 -8.11 -13.93 1.66
C PRO A 178 -8.89 -12.70 1.17
N PHE A 179 -9.47 -11.91 2.08
CA PHE A 179 -10.20 -10.69 1.73
C PHE A 179 -9.24 -9.59 1.26
N VAL A 180 -8.04 -9.53 1.85
CA VAL A 180 -6.99 -8.61 1.41
C VAL A 180 -6.51 -8.98 0.01
N ARG A 181 -6.32 -10.27 -0.27
CA ARG A 181 -5.93 -10.72 -1.61
C ARG A 181 -7.00 -10.41 -2.65
N GLU A 182 -8.26 -10.66 -2.33
CA GLU A 182 -9.39 -10.33 -3.21
C GLU A 182 -9.42 -8.83 -3.53
N GLU A 183 -9.28 -7.97 -2.53
CA GLU A 183 -9.21 -6.50 -2.74
C GLU A 183 -8.02 -6.07 -3.61
N LEU A 184 -6.86 -6.70 -3.45
CA LEU A 184 -5.69 -6.40 -4.27
C LEU A 184 -5.85 -6.94 -5.70
N ASP A 185 -6.46 -8.10 -5.87
CA ASP A 185 -6.79 -8.68 -7.18
C ASP A 185 -7.83 -7.79 -7.91
N ASP A 186 -8.87 -7.32 -7.23
CA ASP A 186 -9.88 -6.40 -7.78
C ASP A 186 -9.24 -5.07 -8.23
N TRP A 187 -8.28 -4.55 -7.46
CA TRP A 187 -7.52 -3.37 -7.86
C TRP A 187 -6.68 -3.63 -9.11
N GLU A 188 -6.00 -4.78 -9.19
CA GLU A 188 -5.18 -5.16 -10.35
C GLU A 188 -6.06 -5.27 -11.60
N GLU A 189 -7.23 -5.90 -11.50
CA GLU A 189 -8.20 -5.98 -12.61
C GLU A 189 -8.67 -4.61 -13.07
N LEU A 190 -9.00 -3.69 -12.14
CA LEU A 190 -9.45 -2.34 -12.49
C LEU A 190 -8.43 -1.58 -13.32
N ILE A 191 -7.16 -1.64 -12.98
CA ILE A 191 -6.11 -0.92 -13.70
C ILE A 191 -5.62 -1.65 -14.96
N THR A 192 -5.87 -2.95 -15.08
CA THR A 192 -5.59 -3.73 -16.31
C THR A 192 -6.73 -3.71 -17.29
N ASP A 193 -7.97 -3.69 -16.85
CA ASP A 193 -9.14 -3.90 -17.69
C ASP A 193 -9.56 -2.66 -18.47
N GLU A 194 -9.26 -1.45 -18.02
CA GLU A 194 -9.58 -0.24 -18.76
C GLU A 194 -8.82 -0.06 -20.09
N LYS A 195 -8.21 -1.06 -20.64
CA LYS A 195 -7.74 -1.28 -22.03
C LYS A 195 -6.38 -1.95 -22.15
N GLY A 196 -6.25 -3.11 -21.54
CA GLY A 196 -5.26 -4.12 -21.90
C GLY A 196 -3.83 -3.66 -22.09
N ASN A 197 -2.94 -4.09 -21.25
CA ASN A 197 -1.50 -4.01 -21.34
C ASN A 197 -0.83 -2.95 -20.44
N TYR A 198 -1.04 -3.03 -19.14
CA TYR A 198 0.00 -2.58 -18.23
C TYR A 198 0.98 -3.74 -18.01
N THR A 199 2.26 -3.49 -18.15
CA THR A 199 3.29 -4.44 -17.74
C THR A 199 3.69 -4.03 -16.34
N TYR A 200 3.42 -4.88 -15.36
CA TYR A 200 3.85 -4.66 -13.98
C TYR A 200 5.23 -5.28 -13.78
N LEU A 201 6.09 -4.56 -13.05
CA LEU A 201 7.21 -5.16 -12.34
C LEU A 201 6.86 -5.12 -10.85
N MET A 202 6.73 -6.28 -10.25
CA MET A 202 6.73 -6.43 -8.80
C MET A 202 8.16 -6.33 -8.28
#